data_6740260bf24fa9e4b23afc7fd48bffc4
#
_entry.id   6740260bf24fa9e4b23afc7fd48bffc4
#
_cell.length_a   1.000
_cell.length_b   1.000
_cell.length_c   1.000
_cell.angle_alpha   90.00
_cell.angle_beta   90.00
_cell.angle_gamma   90.00
#
_symmetry.space_group_name_H-M   'P 1'
#
loop_
_entity.id
_entity.type
_entity.pdbx_description
1 polymer ?
#
loop_
_entity_poly.entity_id
_entity_poly.type
_entity_poly.pdbx_seq_one_letter_code
_entity_poly.pdbx_strand_id
1 'polypeptide(L)'
;MQSSDITVVLPTLNEEINIAHFLSSLPDRCRLIVVDAGDDRTAEIVARHRSPEFTQIVRLKSTISEARQIGMELAGTGWVLFTDADVVFPPTYFRALAGYAEFDCVYGPKLSHNRFRRYYRWFAHGQWISHKMGIPAASGSNLLVRRSIVTEVGGFDPELICNEDSELVWRIKRAGYRTAFAPDLPVYAMDHRRLERGVFRKTLHSVVRCLFLYCDLIPARWRRLDWGYWSHVQQGESGASAQD
;
A
#
# COMPACT_ATOMS: atom_id res chain seq x y z
N MET A 1 -7.44 14.65 14.37
CA MET A 1 -6.67 14.38 13.14
C MET A 1 -7.47 14.88 11.95
N GLN A 2 -6.89 15.75 11.14
CA GLN A 2 -7.47 16.31 9.92
C GLN A 2 -6.67 15.81 8.71
N SER A 3 -7.19 15.98 7.50
CA SER A 3 -6.47 15.59 6.27
C SER A 3 -5.15 16.36 6.07
N SER A 4 -5.04 17.57 6.64
CA SER A 4 -3.80 18.36 6.66
C SER A 4 -2.69 17.75 7.53
N ASP A 5 -3.04 16.90 8.48
CA ASP A 5 -2.09 16.24 9.39
C ASP A 5 -1.51 14.95 8.78
N ILE A 6 -1.97 14.59 7.56
CA ILE A 6 -1.67 13.34 6.89
C ILE A 6 -0.93 13.61 5.58
N THR A 7 0.16 12.89 5.36
CA THR A 7 0.77 12.75 4.04
C THR A 7 0.39 11.38 3.45
N VAL A 8 -0.23 11.39 2.28
CA VAL A 8 -0.48 10.18 1.51
C VAL A 8 0.79 9.82 0.75
N VAL A 9 1.27 8.60 0.91
CA VAL A 9 2.42 8.03 0.19
C VAL A 9 1.91 7.01 -0.81
N LEU A 10 2.21 7.27 -2.08
CA LEU A 10 1.71 6.52 -3.22
C LEU A 10 2.88 6.00 -4.07
N PRO A 11 3.27 4.73 -3.93
CA PRO A 11 4.13 4.09 -4.92
C PRO A 11 3.36 3.84 -6.22
N THR A 12 3.95 4.14 -7.37
CA THR A 12 3.36 3.89 -8.69
C THR A 12 4.32 3.17 -9.62
N LEU A 13 3.76 2.29 -10.45
CA LEU A 13 4.45 1.62 -11.55
C LEU A 13 3.47 1.39 -12.70
N ASN A 14 3.50 2.25 -13.71
CA ASN A 14 2.63 2.18 -14.90
C ASN A 14 1.14 2.16 -14.54
N GLU A 15 0.67 3.20 -13.87
CA GLU A 15 -0.70 3.36 -13.37
C GLU A 15 -1.50 4.47 -14.10
N GLU A 16 -1.11 4.84 -15.33
CA GLU A 16 -1.77 5.91 -16.11
C GLU A 16 -3.28 5.70 -16.28
N ILE A 17 -3.76 4.44 -16.24
CA ILE A 17 -5.18 4.10 -16.37
C ILE A 17 -5.94 4.37 -15.07
N ASN A 18 -5.33 4.14 -13.92
CA ASN A 18 -5.99 4.16 -12.60
C ASN A 18 -5.82 5.49 -11.88
N ILE A 19 -4.68 6.16 -12.11
CA ILE A 19 -4.22 7.29 -11.29
C ILE A 19 -5.24 8.46 -11.22
N ALA A 20 -5.92 8.78 -12.31
CA ALA A 20 -6.90 9.86 -12.34
C ALA A 20 -8.09 9.62 -11.39
N HIS A 21 -8.58 8.38 -11.31
CA HIS A 21 -9.64 8.00 -10.38
C HIS A 21 -9.19 8.09 -8.92
N PHE A 22 -7.97 7.63 -8.64
CA PHE A 22 -7.37 7.79 -7.33
C PHE A 22 -7.29 9.26 -6.91
N LEU A 23 -6.72 10.13 -7.75
CA LEU A 23 -6.53 11.55 -7.47
C LEU A 23 -7.87 12.26 -7.19
N SER A 24 -8.93 11.92 -7.94
CA SER A 24 -10.27 12.50 -7.75
C SER A 24 -10.91 12.13 -6.41
N SER A 25 -10.40 11.09 -5.72
CA SER A 25 -10.89 10.65 -4.41
C SER A 25 -10.16 11.30 -3.23
N LEU A 26 -9.05 12.02 -3.50
CA LEU A 26 -8.30 12.73 -2.47
C LEU A 26 -8.85 14.12 -2.21
N PRO A 27 -8.85 14.62 -0.96
CA PRO A 27 -9.08 16.02 -0.68
C PRO A 27 -8.02 16.91 -1.36
N ASP A 28 -8.43 18.08 -1.89
CA ASP A 28 -7.54 18.99 -2.64
C ASP A 28 -6.28 19.37 -1.86
N ARG A 29 -6.43 19.65 -0.56
CA ARG A 29 -5.34 20.10 0.31
C ARG A 29 -4.64 18.95 1.07
N CYS A 30 -4.95 17.69 0.75
CA CYS A 30 -4.22 16.57 1.32
C CYS A 30 -2.81 16.49 0.71
N ARG A 31 -1.80 16.35 1.54
CA ARG A 31 -0.42 16.19 1.06
C ARG A 31 -0.25 14.82 0.39
N LEU A 32 0.36 14.82 -0.78
CA LEU A 32 0.60 13.62 -1.58
C LEU A 32 2.07 13.53 -1.97
N ILE A 33 2.69 12.41 -1.72
CA ILE A 33 4.02 12.06 -2.26
C ILE A 33 3.84 10.86 -3.17
N VAL A 34 4.13 11.04 -4.44
CA VAL A 34 4.14 9.97 -5.44
C VAL A 34 5.57 9.55 -5.69
N VAL A 35 5.88 8.30 -5.48
CA VAL A 35 7.17 7.70 -5.85
C VAL A 35 6.93 6.81 -7.07
N ASP A 36 7.28 7.34 -8.24
CA ASP A 36 6.99 6.75 -9.53
C ASP A 36 8.18 6.02 -10.11
N ALA A 37 8.03 4.71 -10.23
CA ALA A 37 9.02 3.83 -10.86
C ALA A 37 8.67 3.46 -12.31
N GLY A 38 7.53 3.99 -12.82
CA GLY A 38 7.01 3.72 -14.15
C GLY A 38 7.68 4.54 -15.27
N ASP A 39 7.37 4.15 -16.51
CA ASP A 39 7.83 4.82 -17.73
C ASP A 39 6.66 5.40 -18.54
N ASP A 40 5.41 5.22 -18.04
CA ASP A 40 4.20 5.75 -18.65
C ASP A 40 3.89 7.20 -18.25
N ARG A 41 2.69 7.68 -18.53
CA ARG A 41 2.27 9.06 -18.25
C ARG A 41 1.75 9.29 -16.83
N THR A 42 1.95 8.34 -15.90
CA THR A 42 1.44 8.46 -14.53
C THR A 42 1.86 9.77 -13.86
N ALA A 43 3.15 10.08 -13.84
CA ALA A 43 3.69 11.30 -13.21
C ALA A 43 3.14 12.58 -13.87
N GLU A 44 2.97 12.59 -15.20
CA GLU A 44 2.40 13.74 -15.93
C GLU A 44 0.93 13.95 -15.58
N ILE A 45 0.16 12.87 -15.44
CA ILE A 45 -1.25 12.96 -15.04
C ILE A 45 -1.36 13.52 -13.63
N VAL A 46 -0.52 13.06 -12.69
CA VAL A 46 -0.47 13.61 -11.33
C VAL A 46 -0.18 15.11 -11.35
N ALA A 47 0.84 15.54 -12.09
CA ALA A 47 1.24 16.94 -12.18
C ALA A 47 0.13 17.86 -12.76
N ARG A 48 -0.72 17.32 -13.65
CA ARG A 48 -1.86 18.06 -14.22
C ARG A 48 -3.06 18.16 -13.28
N HIS A 49 -3.27 17.17 -12.41
CA HIS A 49 -4.47 17.07 -11.56
C HIS A 49 -4.26 17.61 -10.15
N ARG A 50 -3.02 17.81 -9.73
CA ARG A 50 -2.71 18.20 -8.35
C ARG A 50 -1.83 19.45 -8.30
N SER A 51 -2.10 20.30 -7.32
CA SER A 51 -1.26 21.46 -7.04
C SER A 51 0.13 21.05 -6.56
N PRO A 52 1.21 21.65 -7.07
CA PRO A 52 2.57 21.39 -6.60
C PRO A 52 2.79 21.82 -5.14
N GLU A 53 1.93 22.68 -4.58
CA GLU A 53 1.96 23.05 -3.16
C GLU A 53 1.69 21.86 -2.23
N PHE A 54 0.81 20.95 -2.66
CA PHE A 54 0.40 19.77 -1.87
C PHE A 54 0.91 18.45 -2.43
N THR A 55 1.68 18.47 -3.53
CA THR A 55 2.07 17.23 -4.20
C THR A 55 3.53 17.26 -4.59
N GLN A 56 4.26 16.25 -4.14
CA GLN A 56 5.64 15.98 -4.54
C GLN A 56 5.70 14.71 -5.38
N ILE A 57 6.38 14.77 -6.52
CA ILE A 57 6.60 13.62 -7.40
C ILE A 57 8.10 13.30 -7.41
N VAL A 58 8.44 12.06 -7.09
CA VAL A 58 9.81 11.50 -7.13
C VAL A 58 9.83 10.42 -8.19
N ARG A 59 10.61 10.60 -9.25
CA ARG A 59 10.78 9.57 -10.30
C ARG A 59 12.06 8.79 -10.01
N LEU A 60 11.90 7.54 -9.61
CA LEU A 60 13.03 6.67 -9.26
C LEU A 60 12.64 5.20 -9.46
N LYS A 61 13.47 4.45 -10.17
CA LYS A 61 13.32 2.99 -10.25
C LYS A 61 13.55 2.38 -8.86
N SER A 62 12.51 1.79 -8.31
CA SER A 62 12.49 1.29 -6.94
C SER A 62 11.53 0.11 -6.80
N THR A 63 11.75 -0.71 -5.79
CA THR A 63 10.75 -1.68 -5.33
C THR A 63 9.62 -0.97 -4.58
N ILE A 64 8.52 -1.68 -4.31
CA ILE A 64 7.40 -1.10 -3.56
C ILE A 64 7.81 -0.72 -2.13
N SER A 65 8.66 -1.51 -1.48
CA SER A 65 9.18 -1.25 -0.14
C SER A 65 10.05 0.00 -0.11
N GLU A 66 10.97 0.13 -1.06
CA GLU A 66 11.83 1.31 -1.21
C GLU A 66 11.00 2.56 -1.50
N ALA A 67 10.00 2.47 -2.40
CA ALA A 67 9.14 3.59 -2.71
C ALA A 67 8.33 4.07 -1.50
N ARG A 68 7.80 3.16 -0.68
CA ARG A 68 7.12 3.49 0.57
C ARG A 68 8.06 4.10 1.59
N GLN A 69 9.27 3.59 1.72
CA GLN A 69 10.29 4.13 2.61
C GLN A 69 10.67 5.56 2.22
N ILE A 70 10.98 5.80 0.94
CA ILE A 70 11.29 7.14 0.42
C ILE A 70 10.15 8.11 0.68
N GLY A 71 8.90 7.71 0.37
CA GLY A 71 7.74 8.55 0.61
C GLY A 71 7.53 8.86 2.09
N MET A 72 7.77 7.92 2.99
CA MET A 72 7.72 8.11 4.44
C MET A 72 8.79 9.10 4.92
N GLU A 73 10.01 9.01 4.42
CA GLU A 73 11.11 9.90 4.78
C GLU A 73 10.85 11.35 4.36
N LEU A 74 10.26 11.54 3.18
CA LEU A 74 9.88 12.85 2.64
C LEU A 74 8.63 13.44 3.28
N ALA A 75 7.82 12.63 3.99
CA ALA A 75 6.60 13.09 4.62
C ALA A 75 6.89 14.12 5.71
N GLY A 76 6.26 15.30 5.60
CA GLY A 76 6.42 16.40 6.56
C GLY A 76 5.36 16.43 7.67
N THR A 77 4.41 15.49 7.70
CA THR A 77 3.31 15.45 8.66
C THR A 77 3.51 14.37 9.73
N GLY A 78 2.76 14.45 10.82
CA GLY A 78 2.82 13.48 11.90
C GLY A 78 2.26 12.09 11.54
N TRP A 79 1.44 12.03 10.47
CA TRP A 79 0.80 10.81 10.00
C TRP A 79 1.13 10.53 8.55
N VAL A 80 1.32 9.26 8.23
CA VAL A 80 1.51 8.79 6.86
C VAL A 80 0.44 7.77 6.53
N LEU A 81 -0.27 7.97 5.41
CA LEU A 81 -1.22 7.03 4.84
C LEU A 81 -0.61 6.38 3.61
N PHE A 82 -0.23 5.12 3.74
CA PHE A 82 0.20 4.31 2.60
C PHE A 82 -1.01 3.78 1.85
N THR A 83 -0.95 3.84 0.52
CA THR A 83 -2.03 3.40 -0.37
C THR A 83 -1.47 2.96 -1.72
N ASP A 84 -2.35 2.46 -2.61
CA ASP A 84 -2.02 2.06 -3.98
C ASP A 84 -2.83 2.90 -4.98
N ALA A 85 -2.33 3.06 -6.22
CA ALA A 85 -2.98 3.85 -7.26
C ALA A 85 -4.27 3.22 -7.83
N ASP A 86 -4.48 1.93 -7.56
CA ASP A 86 -5.64 1.15 -8.01
C ASP A 86 -6.84 1.17 -7.04
N VAL A 87 -6.84 2.11 -6.08
CA VAL A 87 -7.95 2.27 -5.12
C VAL A 87 -8.54 3.67 -5.15
N VAL A 88 -9.77 3.80 -4.64
CA VAL A 88 -10.43 5.08 -4.38
C VAL A 88 -10.91 5.14 -2.94
N PHE A 89 -10.84 6.32 -2.35
CA PHE A 89 -11.34 6.60 -1.02
C PHE A 89 -12.82 7.03 -1.07
N PRO A 90 -13.70 6.50 -0.22
CA PRO A 90 -15.06 7.04 -0.09
C PRO A 90 -15.02 8.47 0.47
N PRO A 91 -16.00 9.33 0.16
CA PRO A 91 -16.01 10.75 0.57
C PRO A 91 -15.92 10.96 2.09
N THR A 92 -16.34 9.99 2.87
CA THR A 92 -16.32 10.04 4.34
C THR A 92 -14.98 9.61 4.95
N TYR A 93 -14.08 9.01 4.17
CA TYR A 93 -12.88 8.34 4.66
C TYR A 93 -12.01 9.24 5.54
N PHE A 94 -11.57 10.39 5.01
CA PHE A 94 -10.67 11.30 5.74
C PHE A 94 -11.33 11.92 6.99
N ARG A 95 -12.65 12.06 7.00
CA ARG A 95 -13.38 12.51 8.19
C ARG A 95 -13.43 11.41 9.26
N ALA A 96 -13.67 10.18 8.86
CA ALA A 96 -13.76 9.04 9.76
C ALA A 96 -12.41 8.68 10.41
N LEU A 97 -11.28 9.01 9.77
CA LEU A 97 -9.95 8.84 10.36
C LEU A 97 -9.78 9.53 11.72
N ALA A 98 -10.50 10.61 11.97
CA ALA A 98 -10.44 11.32 13.26
C ALA A 98 -10.82 10.44 14.46
N GLY A 99 -11.70 9.45 14.28
CA GLY A 99 -12.10 8.47 15.29
C GLY A 99 -10.99 7.50 15.70
N TYR A 100 -9.89 7.47 14.98
CA TYR A 100 -8.76 6.57 15.21
C TYR A 100 -7.49 7.28 15.72
N ALA A 101 -7.58 8.56 16.07
CA ALA A 101 -6.42 9.36 16.50
C ALA A 101 -5.71 8.84 17.76
N GLU A 102 -6.38 8.02 18.56
CA GLU A 102 -5.80 7.38 19.75
C GLU A 102 -4.89 6.19 19.42
N PHE A 103 -5.00 5.60 18.25
CA PHE A 103 -4.16 4.49 17.81
C PHE A 103 -2.88 5.02 17.15
N ASP A 104 -1.87 4.18 17.09
CA ASP A 104 -0.58 4.50 16.52
C ASP A 104 -0.45 3.98 15.09
N CYS A 105 -1.16 2.90 14.79
CA CYS A 105 -1.24 2.29 13.48
C CYS A 105 -2.68 1.79 13.22
N VAL A 106 -3.25 2.17 12.09
CA VAL A 106 -4.62 1.82 11.69
C VAL A 106 -4.61 1.26 10.28
N TYR A 107 -5.26 0.15 10.07
CA TYR A 107 -5.45 -0.40 8.73
C TYR A 107 -6.88 -0.83 8.52
N GLY A 108 -7.37 -0.65 7.31
CA GLY A 108 -8.74 -0.93 6.93
C GLY A 108 -8.84 -1.92 5.76
N PRO A 109 -10.06 -2.40 5.44
CA PRO A 109 -10.27 -3.34 4.37
C PRO A 109 -10.16 -2.68 3.00
N LYS A 110 -9.66 -3.44 2.01
CA LYS A 110 -9.83 -3.17 0.59
C LYS A 110 -11.07 -3.91 0.12
N LEU A 111 -12.07 -3.20 -0.38
CA LEU A 111 -13.34 -3.74 -0.89
C LEU A 111 -13.43 -3.54 -2.41
N SER A 112 -14.54 -3.95 -3.02
CA SER A 112 -14.86 -3.69 -4.42
C SER A 112 -16.37 -3.49 -4.61
N HIS A 113 -16.74 -2.55 -5.48
CA HIS A 113 -18.12 -2.30 -5.87
C HIS A 113 -18.58 -3.18 -7.04
N ASN A 114 -17.67 -3.61 -7.90
CA ASN A 114 -17.99 -4.28 -9.16
C ASN A 114 -17.63 -5.78 -9.13
N ARG A 115 -16.38 -6.13 -9.37
CA ARG A 115 -15.90 -7.51 -9.52
C ARG A 115 -15.32 -8.07 -8.22
N PHE A 116 -15.38 -9.37 -8.03
CA PHE A 116 -14.82 -10.07 -6.87
C PHE A 116 -15.33 -9.62 -5.49
N ARG A 117 -16.52 -9.00 -5.40
CA ARG A 117 -17.09 -8.47 -4.16
C ARG A 117 -17.12 -9.47 -3.00
N ARG A 118 -17.46 -10.75 -3.29
CA ARG A 118 -17.51 -11.81 -2.26
C ARG A 118 -16.11 -12.10 -1.72
N TYR A 119 -15.10 -12.15 -2.60
CA TYR A 119 -13.70 -12.36 -2.23
C TYR A 119 -13.20 -11.24 -1.32
N TYR A 120 -13.39 -9.98 -1.69
CA TYR A 120 -12.93 -8.85 -0.88
C TYR A 120 -13.59 -8.82 0.50
N ARG A 121 -14.90 -9.10 0.58
CA ARG A 121 -15.60 -9.20 1.88
C ARG A 121 -15.09 -10.35 2.74
N TRP A 122 -14.86 -11.51 2.14
CA TRP A 122 -14.29 -12.66 2.83
C TRP A 122 -12.89 -12.36 3.33
N PHE A 123 -12.05 -11.75 2.50
CA PHE A 123 -10.69 -11.34 2.87
C PHE A 123 -10.70 -10.32 4.02
N ALA A 124 -11.56 -9.29 3.96
CA ALA A 124 -11.74 -8.30 5.02
C ALA A 124 -12.19 -8.94 6.35
N HIS A 125 -13.08 -9.93 6.29
CA HIS A 125 -13.47 -10.69 7.47
C HIS A 125 -12.30 -11.50 8.04
N GLY A 126 -11.48 -12.10 7.20
CA GLY A 126 -10.25 -12.79 7.59
C GLY A 126 -9.26 -11.84 8.28
N GLN A 127 -9.09 -10.61 7.75
CA GLN A 127 -8.27 -9.57 8.40
C GLN A 127 -8.79 -9.21 9.80
N TRP A 128 -10.10 -9.06 9.94
CA TRP A 128 -10.73 -8.77 11.23
C TRP A 128 -10.51 -9.91 12.25
N ILE A 129 -10.72 -11.18 11.85
CA ILE A 129 -10.46 -12.34 12.71
C ILE A 129 -8.99 -12.38 13.13
N SER A 130 -8.07 -12.25 12.17
CA SER A 130 -6.63 -12.23 12.41
C SER A 130 -6.24 -11.15 13.42
N HIS A 131 -6.79 -9.94 13.25
CA HIS A 131 -6.58 -8.84 14.19
C HIS A 131 -7.06 -9.19 15.61
N LYS A 132 -8.25 -9.81 15.75
CA LYS A 132 -8.80 -10.27 17.05
C LYS A 132 -7.93 -11.34 17.71
N MET A 133 -7.29 -12.18 16.91
CA MET A 133 -6.31 -13.17 17.39
C MET A 133 -4.93 -12.54 17.72
N GLY A 134 -4.79 -11.25 17.56
CA GLY A 134 -3.54 -10.57 17.83
C GLY A 134 -2.54 -10.56 16.68
N ILE A 135 -2.91 -11.02 15.49
CA ILE A 135 -2.05 -11.10 14.31
C ILE A 135 -2.50 -10.03 13.31
N PRO A 136 -1.74 -8.94 13.08
CA PRO A 136 -2.13 -7.94 12.10
C PRO A 136 -2.03 -8.51 10.68
N ALA A 137 -3.07 -8.31 9.88
CA ALA A 137 -3.10 -8.66 8.46
C ALA A 137 -3.34 -7.37 7.65
N ALA A 138 -2.38 -6.47 7.71
CA ALA A 138 -2.47 -5.17 7.05
C ALA A 138 -2.39 -5.29 5.52
N SER A 139 -2.86 -4.25 4.83
CA SER A 139 -2.68 -4.08 3.40
C SER A 139 -2.14 -2.68 3.13
N GLY A 140 -1.05 -2.58 2.39
CA GLY A 140 -0.44 -1.33 2.00
C GLY A 140 -1.35 -0.42 1.17
N SER A 141 -2.47 -0.95 0.68
CA SER A 141 -3.52 -0.15 0.03
C SER A 141 -4.28 0.76 1.01
N ASN A 142 -4.22 0.49 2.33
CA ASN A 142 -5.00 1.19 3.35
C ASN A 142 -4.35 1.06 4.73
N LEU A 143 -3.23 1.77 4.93
CA LEU A 143 -2.41 1.69 6.13
C LEU A 143 -2.01 3.11 6.60
N LEU A 144 -2.60 3.56 7.70
CA LEU A 144 -2.28 4.82 8.38
C LEU A 144 -1.38 4.55 9.58
N VAL A 145 -0.24 5.26 9.67
CA VAL A 145 0.73 5.07 10.76
C VAL A 145 1.27 6.43 11.21
N ARG A 146 1.58 6.58 12.50
CA ARG A 146 2.38 7.72 12.98
C ARG A 146 3.79 7.62 12.39
N ARG A 147 4.24 8.71 11.76
CA ARG A 147 5.54 8.76 11.08
C ARG A 147 6.70 8.40 12.01
N SER A 148 6.73 8.94 13.23
CA SER A 148 7.80 8.67 14.20
C SER A 148 7.95 7.17 14.49
N ILE A 149 6.84 6.46 14.62
CA ILE A 149 6.84 5.03 14.93
C ILE A 149 7.43 4.20 13.79
N VAL A 150 7.12 4.55 12.52
CA VAL A 150 7.75 3.87 11.37
C VAL A 150 9.27 3.99 11.45
N THR A 151 9.78 5.19 11.79
CA THR A 151 11.22 5.41 11.97
C THR A 151 11.78 4.61 13.14
N GLU A 152 11.09 4.63 14.29
CA GLU A 152 11.53 3.95 15.52
C GLU A 152 11.62 2.42 15.36
N VAL A 153 10.73 1.81 14.57
CA VAL A 153 10.78 0.37 14.29
C VAL A 153 11.69 0.01 13.12
N GLY A 154 12.43 0.98 12.55
CA GLY A 154 13.42 0.75 11.50
C GLY A 154 12.91 0.84 10.05
N GLY A 155 11.70 1.40 9.83
CA GLY A 155 11.14 1.61 8.49
C GLY A 155 10.69 0.34 7.78
N PHE A 156 10.50 0.41 6.46
CA PHE A 156 10.22 -0.75 5.62
C PHE A 156 11.48 -1.56 5.35
N ASP A 157 11.35 -2.89 5.35
CA ASP A 157 12.45 -3.77 4.95
C ASP A 157 12.62 -3.74 3.42
N PRO A 158 13.73 -3.21 2.88
CA PRO A 158 13.92 -3.09 1.44
C PRO A 158 14.12 -4.45 0.74
N GLU A 159 14.40 -5.50 1.49
CA GLU A 159 14.53 -6.86 0.94
C GLU A 159 13.17 -7.54 0.75
N LEU A 160 12.10 -7.01 1.33
CA LEU A 160 10.76 -7.55 1.16
C LEU A 160 10.07 -6.93 -0.07
N ILE A 161 9.91 -7.74 -1.10
CA ILE A 161 9.20 -7.34 -2.33
C ILE A 161 7.67 -7.47 -2.17
N CYS A 162 7.19 -8.21 -1.18
CA CYS A 162 5.76 -8.33 -0.86
C CYS A 162 5.54 -8.66 0.62
N ASN A 163 4.36 -8.29 1.14
CA ASN A 163 3.97 -8.35 2.56
C ASN A 163 4.81 -7.43 3.48
N GLU A 164 5.47 -6.44 2.92
CA GLU A 164 6.24 -5.40 3.61
C GLU A 164 5.37 -4.57 4.56
N ASP A 165 4.09 -4.41 4.21
CA ASP A 165 3.05 -3.77 5.01
C ASP A 165 2.68 -4.56 6.26
N SER A 166 2.39 -5.84 6.09
CA SER A 166 2.07 -6.74 7.20
C SER A 166 3.25 -6.95 8.13
N GLU A 167 4.46 -7.00 7.59
CA GLU A 167 5.71 -7.13 8.35
C GLU A 167 5.95 -5.87 9.21
N LEU A 168 5.82 -4.67 8.60
CA LEU A 168 5.94 -3.41 9.33
C LEU A 168 4.94 -3.32 10.49
N VAL A 169 3.66 -3.62 10.24
CA VAL A 169 2.63 -3.58 11.28
C VAL A 169 2.88 -4.63 12.36
N TRP A 170 3.44 -5.77 12.02
CA TRP A 170 3.86 -6.79 12.99
C TRP A 170 4.96 -6.27 13.92
N ARG A 171 6.01 -5.60 13.39
CA ARG A 171 7.06 -4.97 14.21
C ARG A 171 6.50 -3.86 15.10
N ILE A 172 5.64 -3.00 14.56
CA ILE A 172 4.95 -1.94 15.31
C ILE A 172 4.20 -2.55 16.50
N LYS A 173 3.43 -3.61 16.27
CA LYS A 173 2.70 -4.30 17.34
C LYS A 173 3.61 -4.96 18.37
N ARG A 174 4.68 -5.64 17.95
CA ARG A 174 5.66 -6.25 18.87
C ARG A 174 6.40 -5.22 19.71
N ALA A 175 6.59 -4.02 19.20
CA ALA A 175 7.14 -2.88 19.95
C ALA A 175 6.16 -2.27 20.98
N GLY A 176 4.92 -2.80 21.09
CA GLY A 176 3.94 -2.39 22.10
C GLY A 176 3.01 -1.25 21.67
N TYR A 177 3.08 -0.79 20.43
CA TYR A 177 2.21 0.28 19.90
C TYR A 177 0.78 -0.20 19.67
N ARG A 178 -0.18 0.72 19.83
CA ARG A 178 -1.61 0.44 19.66
C ARG A 178 -1.98 0.34 18.18
N THR A 179 -2.38 -0.85 17.76
CA THR A 179 -2.83 -1.10 16.39
C THR A 179 -4.33 -1.33 16.34
N ALA A 180 -5.00 -0.84 15.29
CA ALA A 180 -6.43 -1.06 15.06
C ALA A 180 -6.71 -1.56 13.65
N PHE A 181 -7.65 -2.49 13.53
CA PHE A 181 -8.35 -2.77 12.27
C PHE A 181 -9.65 -1.95 12.24
N ALA A 182 -9.80 -1.11 11.23
CA ALA A 182 -10.91 -0.17 11.06
C ALA A 182 -11.87 -0.66 9.96
N PRO A 183 -12.92 -1.44 10.29
CA PRO A 183 -13.83 -2.00 9.30
C PRO A 183 -14.69 -0.93 8.61
N ASP A 184 -14.85 0.23 9.21
CA ASP A 184 -15.59 1.40 8.72
C ASP A 184 -14.74 2.38 7.90
N LEU A 185 -13.45 2.06 7.69
CA LEU A 185 -12.52 2.78 6.83
C LEU A 185 -12.15 1.94 5.58
N PRO A 186 -13.10 1.54 4.72
CA PRO A 186 -12.76 0.80 3.52
C PRO A 186 -12.14 1.71 2.46
N VAL A 187 -11.25 1.14 1.64
CA VAL A 187 -10.91 1.66 0.32
C VAL A 187 -11.46 0.73 -0.77
N TYR A 188 -11.71 1.24 -1.97
CA TYR A 188 -12.34 0.45 -3.03
C TYR A 188 -11.41 0.21 -4.19
N ALA A 189 -11.17 -1.07 -4.50
CA ALA A 189 -10.36 -1.48 -5.64
C ALA A 189 -11.04 -1.12 -6.97
N MET A 190 -10.27 -0.52 -7.87
CA MET A 190 -10.66 -0.22 -9.25
C MET A 190 -10.11 -1.26 -10.22
N ASP A 191 -8.94 -1.81 -9.93
CA ASP A 191 -8.27 -2.81 -10.75
C ASP A 191 -8.24 -4.18 -10.07
N HIS A 192 -8.44 -5.23 -10.86
CA HIS A 192 -8.52 -6.61 -10.40
C HIS A 192 -7.53 -7.54 -11.11
N ARG A 193 -6.57 -6.99 -11.87
CA ARG A 193 -5.56 -7.75 -12.64
C ARG A 193 -4.93 -8.89 -11.83
N ARG A 194 -4.65 -8.61 -10.55
CA ARG A 194 -4.04 -9.60 -9.63
C ARG A 194 -4.96 -10.77 -9.28
N LEU A 195 -6.27 -10.54 -9.19
CA LEU A 195 -7.25 -11.60 -8.88
C LEU A 195 -7.62 -12.40 -10.13
N GLU A 196 -7.57 -11.80 -11.30
CA GLU A 196 -7.84 -12.46 -12.57
C GLU A 196 -6.83 -13.58 -12.88
N ARG A 197 -5.59 -13.46 -12.38
CA ARG A 197 -4.54 -14.46 -12.50
C ARG A 197 -4.68 -15.67 -11.56
N GLY A 198 -5.66 -15.66 -10.65
CA GLY A 198 -5.95 -16.78 -9.74
C GLY A 198 -6.07 -16.38 -8.26
N VAL A 199 -7.31 -16.31 -7.81
CA VAL A 199 -7.66 -15.93 -6.42
C VAL A 199 -7.04 -16.85 -5.38
N PHE A 200 -7.15 -18.16 -5.59
CA PHE A 200 -6.71 -19.17 -4.63
C PHE A 200 -5.18 -19.15 -4.45
N ARG A 201 -4.44 -19.16 -5.57
CA ARG A 201 -2.97 -19.13 -5.54
C ARG A 201 -2.44 -17.90 -4.81
N LYS A 202 -3.03 -16.72 -5.10
CA LYS A 202 -2.67 -15.46 -4.43
C LYS A 202 -2.89 -15.52 -2.93
N THR A 203 -4.08 -15.97 -2.52
CA THR A 203 -4.47 -15.98 -1.10
C THR A 203 -3.62 -16.96 -0.30
N LEU A 204 -3.48 -18.18 -0.79
CA LEU A 204 -2.64 -19.20 -0.13
C LEU A 204 -1.20 -18.71 0.02
N HIS A 205 -0.63 -18.14 -1.05
CA HIS A 205 0.71 -17.59 -1.02
C HIS A 205 0.87 -16.48 0.04
N SER A 206 -0.06 -15.50 0.06
CA SER A 206 -0.01 -14.40 1.05
C SER A 206 -0.11 -14.93 2.49
N VAL A 207 -1.02 -15.87 2.75
CA VAL A 207 -1.20 -16.43 4.10
C VAL A 207 0.03 -17.20 4.55
N VAL A 208 0.53 -18.11 3.72
CA VAL A 208 1.74 -18.90 4.04
C VAL A 208 2.94 -18.00 4.28
N ARG A 209 3.15 -17.00 3.43
CA ARG A 209 4.25 -16.06 3.57
C ARG A 209 4.13 -15.21 4.84
N CYS A 210 2.95 -14.71 5.18
CA CYS A 210 2.72 -14.00 6.44
C CYS A 210 3.03 -14.88 7.65
N LEU A 211 2.62 -16.14 7.65
CA LEU A 211 2.95 -17.07 8.74
C LEU A 211 4.46 -17.23 8.90
N PHE A 212 5.20 -17.42 7.80
CA PHE A 212 6.66 -17.50 7.84
C PHE A 212 7.32 -16.18 8.32
N LEU A 213 6.78 -15.02 7.89
CA LEU A 213 7.25 -13.70 8.35
C LEU A 213 7.07 -13.54 9.86
N TYR A 214 5.90 -13.86 10.39
CA TYR A 214 5.58 -13.68 11.80
C TYR A 214 6.33 -14.62 12.73
N CYS A 215 6.81 -15.76 12.20
CA CYS A 215 7.63 -16.71 12.92
C CYS A 215 9.14 -16.47 12.74
N ASP A 216 9.56 -15.41 12.03
CA ASP A 216 10.96 -15.13 11.65
C ASP A 216 11.63 -16.30 10.89
N LEU A 217 10.83 -17.10 10.15
CA LEU A 217 11.28 -18.29 9.45
C LEU A 217 11.53 -18.09 7.95
N ILE A 218 11.38 -16.86 7.41
CA ILE A 218 11.65 -16.61 6.00
C ILE A 218 13.16 -16.55 5.76
N PRO A 219 13.72 -17.50 4.99
CA PRO A 219 15.12 -17.43 4.58
C PRO A 219 15.39 -16.15 3.78
N ALA A 220 16.57 -15.54 3.92
CA ALA A 220 16.95 -14.29 3.22
C ALA A 220 16.71 -14.39 1.70
N ARG A 221 17.00 -15.53 1.08
CA ARG A 221 16.76 -15.78 -0.35
C ARG A 221 15.28 -15.70 -0.76
N TRP A 222 14.33 -15.96 0.16
CA TRP A 222 12.90 -15.94 -0.10
C TRP A 222 12.29 -14.55 0.13
N ARG A 223 12.97 -13.66 0.83
CA ARG A 223 12.55 -12.26 1.03
C ARG A 223 12.45 -11.53 -0.31
N ARG A 224 13.40 -11.78 -1.23
CA ARG A 224 13.50 -11.16 -2.56
C ARG A 224 12.69 -11.86 -3.65
N LEU A 225 12.00 -12.98 -3.37
CA LEU A 225 11.19 -13.66 -4.38
C LEU A 225 9.83 -12.99 -4.52
N ASP A 226 9.58 -12.42 -5.67
CA ASP A 226 8.34 -11.71 -6.02
C ASP A 226 7.23 -12.66 -6.51
N TRP A 227 7.48 -13.93 -6.68
CA TRP A 227 6.53 -14.93 -7.14
C TRP A 227 5.75 -14.55 -8.41
N GLY A 228 6.34 -13.73 -9.27
CA GLY A 228 5.77 -13.28 -10.54
C GLY A 228 4.82 -12.09 -10.41
N TYR A 229 4.88 -11.33 -9.32
CA TYR A 229 4.07 -10.12 -9.13
C TYR A 229 4.55 -8.94 -9.99
N TRP A 230 5.88 -8.78 -10.13
CA TRP A 230 6.53 -7.66 -10.83
C TRP A 230 7.35 -8.11 -12.05
N SER A 231 7.65 -9.40 -12.20
CA SER A 231 8.58 -9.96 -13.18
C SER A 231 8.14 -9.85 -14.64
N HIS A 232 6.89 -9.45 -14.94
CA HIS A 232 6.43 -9.33 -16.32
C HIS A 232 6.71 -7.97 -16.99
N VAL A 233 7.20 -6.98 -16.24
CA VAL A 233 7.57 -5.68 -16.80
C VAL A 233 9.00 -5.70 -17.38
N GLN A 234 9.87 -6.58 -16.87
CA GLN A 234 11.27 -6.67 -17.33
C GLN A 234 11.47 -7.60 -18.54
N GLN A 235 10.52 -8.45 -18.92
CA GLN A 235 10.66 -9.38 -20.05
C GLN A 235 10.24 -8.82 -21.41
N GLY A 236 9.69 -7.60 -21.45
CA GLY A 236 9.30 -6.93 -22.71
C GLY A 236 10.48 -6.31 -23.49
N GLU A 237 11.63 -6.07 -22.86
CA GLU A 237 12.74 -5.34 -23.48
C GLU A 237 13.92 -6.20 -23.95
N SER A 238 13.98 -7.49 -23.63
CA SER A 238 15.09 -8.36 -24.07
C SER A 238 14.82 -9.17 -25.35
N GLY A 239 13.66 -8.98 -25.98
CA GLY A 239 13.25 -9.73 -27.19
C GLY A 239 13.41 -8.99 -28.52
N ALA A 240 13.88 -7.73 -28.54
CA ALA A 240 13.88 -6.92 -29.76
C ALA A 240 15.28 -6.65 -30.39
N SER A 241 16.33 -7.33 -29.94
CA SER A 241 17.67 -7.15 -30.55
C SER A 241 18.42 -8.44 -30.75
N ALA A 242 17.84 -9.32 -31.58
CA ALA A 242 18.58 -10.43 -32.20
C ALA A 242 17.83 -10.94 -33.45
N GLN A 243 17.75 -10.13 -34.48
CA GLN A 243 17.58 -10.53 -35.88
C GLN A 243 17.93 -9.31 -36.75
N ASP A 244 19.19 -9.19 -37.11
CA ASP A 244 19.70 -8.80 -38.42
C ASP A 244 21.17 -9.23 -38.54
#